data_5c2b666e09b3d8588c8aeeb2811def97
#
_entry.id   5c2b666e09b3d8588c8aeeb2811def97
#
_cell.length_a   1.000
_cell.length_b   1.000
_cell.length_c   1.000
_cell.angle_alpha   90.00
_cell.angle_beta   90.00
_cell.angle_gamma   90.00
#
_symmetry.space_group_name_H-M   'P 1'
#
loop_
_entity.id
_entity.type
_entity.pdbx_description
1 polymer ?
#
loop_
_entity_poly.entity_id
_entity_poly.type
_entity_poly.pdbx_seq_one_letter_code
_entity_poly.pdbx_strand_id
1 'polypeptide(L)'
;MRCPSCRAQDRQTYDKINSRPNRRAWMPAHWPAGSYFVLLDGAPQQIELAASGRNILQYFQIGPAARPYSDYSYRKLSAAFAGNGLRPYAPVHLDQKWDGTDVEFSWIRRARLDGASWDLAEIPLLETTERYQVKIFSSAQLLRQEEVSQAQWRYSAAMRSADGAHGLLELQVAQLSESFGPGLFRKLRFTA
;
A
#
# COMPACT_ATOMS: atom_id res chain seq x y z
N MET A 1 -33.46 14.46 -5.63
CA MET A 1 -34.28 13.55 -4.83
C MET A 1 -33.40 12.85 -3.82
N ARG A 2 -33.63 13.01 -2.54
CA ARG A 2 -32.85 12.33 -1.49
C ARG A 2 -33.53 11.00 -1.18
N CYS A 3 -32.85 9.88 -1.36
CA CYS A 3 -33.34 8.56 -1.00
C CYS A 3 -33.38 8.42 0.53
N PRO A 4 -34.55 8.19 1.16
CA PRO A 4 -34.66 8.11 2.64
C PRO A 4 -34.07 6.84 3.25
N SER A 5 -33.80 5.80 2.48
CA SER A 5 -33.34 4.49 2.96
C SER A 5 -31.81 4.31 3.00
N CYS A 6 -31.03 5.29 2.54
CA CYS A 6 -29.57 5.20 2.45
C CYS A 6 -28.80 5.51 3.74
N ARG A 7 -29.46 5.63 4.93
CA ARG A 7 -28.77 6.22 6.09
C ARG A 7 -28.03 5.27 7.04
N ALA A 8 -28.23 3.98 6.99
CA ALA A 8 -27.64 3.10 8.00
C ALA A 8 -26.64 2.07 7.45
N GLN A 9 -26.87 1.54 6.25
CA GLN A 9 -25.98 0.53 5.65
C GLN A 9 -24.72 1.14 5.00
N ASP A 10 -24.80 2.38 4.53
CA ASP A 10 -23.70 3.05 3.84
C ASP A 10 -22.50 3.38 4.74
N ARG A 11 -22.74 3.69 6.04
CA ARG A 11 -21.63 3.97 6.96
C ARG A 11 -20.78 2.75 7.25
N GLN A 12 -21.38 1.58 7.48
CA GLN A 12 -20.62 0.37 7.79
C GLN A 12 -19.80 -0.12 6.61
N THR A 13 -20.32 -0.01 5.38
CA THR A 13 -19.60 -0.41 4.17
C THR A 13 -18.50 0.61 3.83
N TYR A 14 -18.77 1.90 4.00
CA TYR A 14 -17.79 2.97 3.82
C TYR A 14 -16.66 2.87 4.85
N ASP A 15 -16.96 2.61 6.11
CA ASP A 15 -15.97 2.43 7.17
C ASP A 15 -15.14 1.15 6.97
N LYS A 16 -15.73 0.07 6.46
CA LYS A 16 -15.02 -1.17 6.12
C LYS A 16 -14.07 -0.99 4.94
N ILE A 17 -14.43 -0.17 3.96
CA ILE A 17 -13.56 0.18 2.82
C ILE A 17 -12.44 1.11 3.29
N ASN A 18 -12.74 2.08 4.14
CA ASN A 18 -11.77 3.03 4.68
C ASN A 18 -10.84 2.43 5.75
N SER A 19 -11.23 1.36 6.42
CA SER A 19 -10.42 0.72 7.47
C SER A 19 -9.22 -0.06 6.94
N ARG A 20 -9.14 -0.33 5.62
CA ARG A 20 -7.97 -0.97 5.02
C ARG A 20 -6.89 0.07 4.72
N PRO A 21 -5.81 0.13 5.50
CA PRO A 21 -4.83 1.22 5.46
C PRO A 21 -4.10 1.38 4.12
N ASN A 22 -4.00 0.32 3.31
CA ASN A 22 -3.40 0.43 1.98
C ASN A 22 -4.27 1.18 0.97
N ARG A 23 -5.59 1.21 1.16
CA ARG A 23 -6.47 1.92 0.23
C ARG A 23 -6.38 3.44 0.38
N ARG A 24 -6.14 3.94 1.61
CA ARG A 24 -6.00 5.40 1.85
C ARG A 24 -4.83 6.02 1.10
N ALA A 25 -3.74 5.27 0.92
CA ALA A 25 -2.57 5.79 0.19
C ALA A 25 -2.83 5.99 -1.32
N TRP A 26 -3.85 5.35 -1.86
CA TRP A 26 -4.25 5.45 -3.27
C TRP A 26 -5.50 6.31 -3.48
N MET A 27 -6.11 6.77 -2.39
CA MET A 27 -7.29 7.62 -2.47
C MET A 27 -6.88 9.08 -2.67
N PRO A 28 -7.49 9.79 -3.62
CA PRO A 28 -7.29 11.23 -3.76
C PRO A 28 -7.86 11.94 -2.52
N ALA A 29 -7.30 13.09 -2.16
CA ALA A 29 -7.80 13.92 -1.06
C ALA A 29 -9.25 14.37 -1.29
N HIS A 30 -9.62 14.57 -2.56
CA HIS A 30 -10.96 14.92 -2.98
C HIS A 30 -11.31 14.12 -4.24
N TRP A 31 -12.54 13.64 -4.31
CA TRP A 31 -13.06 12.98 -5.49
C TRP A 31 -13.49 14.04 -6.51
N PRO A 32 -12.96 14.02 -7.74
CA PRO A 32 -13.35 14.98 -8.77
C PRO A 32 -14.83 14.81 -9.15
N ALA A 33 -15.44 15.86 -9.66
CA ALA A 33 -16.79 15.81 -10.22
C ALA A 33 -16.86 14.76 -11.34
N GLY A 34 -17.92 13.94 -11.35
CA GLY A 34 -18.06 12.84 -12.30
C GLY A 34 -17.41 11.52 -11.86
N SER A 35 -16.86 11.43 -10.65
CA SER A 35 -16.39 10.17 -10.09
C SER A 35 -17.54 9.17 -9.96
N TYR A 36 -17.25 7.91 -10.28
CA TYR A 36 -18.23 6.84 -10.17
C TYR A 36 -18.33 6.33 -8.74
N PHE A 37 -19.55 6.08 -8.29
CA PHE A 37 -19.82 5.33 -7.08
C PHE A 37 -20.29 3.92 -7.48
N VAL A 38 -19.65 2.90 -6.91
CA VAL A 38 -20.00 1.49 -7.13
C VAL A 38 -20.39 0.87 -5.78
N LEU A 39 -21.62 0.40 -5.68
CA LEU A 39 -22.09 -0.35 -4.53
C LEU A 39 -21.55 -1.78 -4.60
N LEU A 40 -20.81 -2.20 -3.55
CA LEU A 40 -20.28 -3.55 -3.43
C LEU A 40 -21.24 -4.41 -2.58
N ASP A 41 -22.41 -4.72 -3.16
CA ASP A 41 -23.50 -5.48 -2.53
C ASP A 41 -23.47 -6.99 -2.86
N GLY A 42 -22.43 -7.45 -3.54
CA GLY A 42 -22.28 -8.83 -4.00
C GLY A 42 -22.65 -9.02 -5.48
N ALA A 43 -23.31 -8.04 -6.13
CA ALA A 43 -23.59 -8.10 -7.56
C ALA A 43 -22.31 -7.92 -8.42
N PRO A 44 -21.38 -7.01 -8.09
CA PRO A 44 -20.09 -6.94 -8.79
C PRO A 44 -19.24 -8.19 -8.51
N GLN A 45 -18.80 -8.85 -9.57
CA GLN A 45 -17.85 -9.95 -9.48
C GLN A 45 -16.46 -9.49 -9.87
N GLN A 46 -15.45 -9.98 -9.17
CA GLN A 46 -14.06 -9.71 -9.48
C GLN A 46 -13.66 -10.48 -10.73
N ILE A 47 -13.05 -9.80 -11.71
CA ILE A 47 -12.39 -10.46 -12.83
C ILE A 47 -11.12 -11.14 -12.26
N GLU A 48 -11.06 -12.45 -12.36
CA GLU A 48 -9.88 -13.21 -11.98
C GLU A 48 -8.80 -13.04 -13.04
N LEU A 49 -7.65 -12.56 -12.62
CA LEU A 49 -6.46 -12.42 -13.45
C LEU A 49 -5.37 -13.33 -12.93
N ALA A 50 -4.84 -14.18 -13.79
CA ALA A 50 -3.70 -15.00 -13.45
C ALA A 50 -2.49 -14.14 -13.06
N ALA A 51 -1.64 -14.64 -12.17
CA ALA A 51 -0.42 -13.94 -11.76
C ALA A 51 0.50 -13.63 -12.96
N SER A 52 0.50 -14.49 -13.98
CA SER A 52 1.22 -14.30 -15.24
C SER A 52 0.71 -13.13 -16.09
N GLY A 53 -0.53 -12.70 -15.88
CA GLY A 53 -1.14 -11.55 -16.57
C GLY A 53 -0.80 -10.20 -15.96
N ARG A 54 -0.04 -10.16 -14.86
CA ARG A 54 0.36 -8.93 -14.18
C ARG A 54 1.29 -8.08 -15.05
N ASN A 55 1.04 -6.78 -15.07
CA ASN A 55 1.75 -5.78 -15.92
C ASN A 55 1.64 -6.02 -17.43
N ILE A 56 0.82 -6.99 -17.84
CA ILE A 56 0.52 -7.21 -19.27
C ILE A 56 -0.74 -6.41 -19.61
N LEU A 57 -0.69 -5.69 -20.73
CA LEU A 57 -1.83 -4.93 -21.21
C LEU A 57 -2.95 -5.90 -21.59
N GLN A 58 -4.07 -5.80 -20.90
CA GLN A 58 -5.29 -6.55 -21.14
C GLN A 58 -6.29 -5.69 -21.92
N TYR A 59 -7.02 -6.30 -22.82
CA TYR A 59 -8.06 -5.63 -23.60
C TYR A 59 -9.43 -6.16 -23.16
N PHE A 60 -10.31 -5.26 -22.83
CA PHE A 60 -11.66 -5.56 -22.40
C PHE A 60 -12.67 -4.93 -23.32
N GLN A 61 -13.76 -5.65 -23.56
CA GLN A 61 -14.95 -5.10 -24.20
C GLN A 61 -16.12 -5.23 -23.22
N ILE A 62 -16.61 -4.10 -22.76
CA ILE A 62 -17.58 -4.02 -21.66
C ILE A 62 -18.90 -3.49 -22.20
N GLY A 63 -19.98 -4.23 -21.98
CA GLY A 63 -21.31 -3.86 -22.42
C GLY A 63 -22.40 -4.77 -21.86
N PRO A 64 -23.67 -4.51 -22.19
CA PRO A 64 -24.79 -5.31 -21.73
C PRO A 64 -24.75 -6.74 -22.26
N ALA A 65 -24.87 -7.74 -21.39
CA ALA A 65 -24.85 -9.16 -21.77
C ALA A 65 -25.98 -9.54 -22.79
N ALA A 66 -27.08 -8.81 -22.81
CA ALA A 66 -28.21 -9.03 -23.71
C ALA A 66 -28.01 -8.46 -25.15
N ARG A 67 -26.88 -7.81 -25.41
CA ARG A 67 -26.55 -7.21 -26.70
C ARG A 67 -25.40 -7.92 -27.38
N PRO A 68 -25.34 -7.97 -28.71
CA PRO A 68 -24.21 -8.51 -29.45
C PRO A 68 -22.95 -7.64 -29.23
N TYR A 69 -21.76 -8.19 -29.32
CA TYR A 69 -20.49 -7.48 -29.15
C TYR A 69 -20.26 -6.33 -30.15
N SER A 70 -20.96 -6.33 -31.28
CA SER A 70 -20.95 -5.24 -32.29
C SER A 70 -21.83 -4.05 -31.91
N ASP A 71 -22.64 -4.15 -30.85
CA ASP A 71 -23.55 -3.07 -30.46
C ASP A 71 -22.73 -1.85 -29.97
N TYR A 72 -23.21 -0.66 -30.32
CA TYR A 72 -22.55 0.62 -29.99
C TYR A 72 -22.46 0.90 -28.49
N SER A 73 -23.25 0.22 -27.67
CA SER A 73 -23.21 0.34 -26.21
C SER A 73 -21.94 -0.29 -25.58
N TYR A 74 -21.23 -1.15 -26.34
CA TYR A 74 -19.99 -1.72 -25.87
C TYR A 74 -18.85 -0.69 -25.87
N ARG A 75 -18.11 -0.65 -24.76
CA ARG A 75 -16.91 0.17 -24.60
C ARG A 75 -15.67 -0.70 -24.60
N LYS A 76 -14.67 -0.26 -25.35
CA LYS A 76 -13.34 -0.87 -25.33
C LYS A 76 -12.50 -0.20 -24.25
N LEU A 77 -11.86 -1.00 -23.41
CA LEU A 77 -10.93 -0.57 -22.36
C LEU A 77 -9.66 -1.39 -22.47
N SER A 78 -8.53 -0.75 -22.34
CA SER A 78 -7.25 -1.45 -22.13
C SER A 78 -6.64 -1.02 -20.82
N ALA A 79 -6.15 -1.98 -20.04
CA ALA A 79 -5.54 -1.73 -18.74
C ALA A 79 -4.49 -2.79 -18.42
N ALA A 80 -3.42 -2.38 -17.76
CA ALA A 80 -2.43 -3.26 -17.15
C ALA A 80 -2.55 -3.17 -15.64
N PHE A 81 -2.65 -4.31 -14.97
CA PHE A 81 -2.85 -4.38 -13.52
C PHE A 81 -1.55 -4.80 -12.84
N ALA A 82 -1.01 -3.93 -12.01
CA ALA A 82 0.26 -4.14 -11.31
C ALA A 82 0.13 -4.98 -10.02
N GLY A 83 -1.07 -5.41 -9.66
CA GLY A 83 -1.31 -6.14 -8.41
C GLY A 83 -1.07 -5.30 -7.15
N ASN A 84 -1.34 -4.01 -7.18
CA ASN A 84 -1.08 -3.09 -6.07
C ASN A 84 -1.70 -3.56 -4.74
N GLY A 85 -2.88 -4.19 -4.79
CA GLY A 85 -3.54 -4.75 -3.61
C GLY A 85 -2.86 -5.98 -3.01
N LEU A 86 -1.92 -6.59 -3.75
CA LEU A 86 -1.14 -7.75 -3.33
C LEU A 86 0.20 -7.39 -2.70
N ARG A 87 0.59 -6.11 -2.73
CA ARG A 87 1.82 -5.63 -2.08
C ARG A 87 1.69 -5.65 -0.56
N PRO A 88 2.80 -5.81 0.17
CA PRO A 88 2.81 -5.70 1.63
C PRO A 88 2.22 -4.39 2.14
N TYR A 89 1.65 -4.43 3.32
CA TYR A 89 1.17 -3.23 4.00
C TYR A 89 2.34 -2.40 4.52
N ALA A 90 2.12 -1.09 4.62
CA ALA A 90 3.09 -0.21 5.27
C ALA A 90 3.33 -0.67 6.72
N PRO A 91 4.59 -0.73 7.19
CA PRO A 91 4.88 -0.94 8.61
C PRO A 91 4.19 0.11 9.48
N VAL A 92 3.97 -0.23 10.74
CA VAL A 92 3.39 0.68 11.74
C VAL A 92 4.35 0.87 12.91
N HIS A 93 4.02 1.79 13.81
CA HIS A 93 4.85 2.10 14.98
C HIS A 93 6.32 2.34 14.61
N LEU A 94 6.52 3.08 13.52
CA LEU A 94 7.86 3.53 13.13
C LEU A 94 8.32 4.56 14.16
N ASP A 95 9.34 4.20 14.90
CA ASP A 95 9.90 4.96 16.01
C ASP A 95 11.40 5.16 15.86
N GLN A 96 11.95 6.10 16.60
CA GLN A 96 13.37 6.41 16.62
C GLN A 96 13.88 6.52 18.06
N LYS A 97 15.08 6.01 18.29
CA LYS A 97 15.79 6.15 19.56
C LYS A 97 17.25 6.55 19.31
N TRP A 98 17.71 7.58 19.99
CA TRP A 98 19.12 7.96 19.96
C TRP A 98 19.91 7.10 20.95
N ASP A 99 21.00 6.53 20.46
CA ASP A 99 22.00 5.79 21.23
C ASP A 99 23.35 6.49 21.05
N GLY A 100 23.64 7.42 21.93
CA GLY A 100 24.80 8.31 21.78
C GLY A 100 24.71 9.17 20.53
N THR A 101 25.59 8.93 19.58
CA THR A 101 25.62 9.64 18.29
C THR A 101 24.86 8.90 17.17
N ASP A 102 24.44 7.65 17.40
CA ASP A 102 23.72 6.86 16.42
C ASP A 102 22.22 6.98 16.64
N VAL A 103 21.43 6.78 15.58
CA VAL A 103 19.97 6.69 15.68
C VAL A 103 19.54 5.29 15.27
N GLU A 104 18.74 4.66 16.13
CA GLU A 104 18.12 3.38 15.89
C GLU A 104 16.65 3.58 15.55
N PHE A 105 16.20 2.97 14.47
CA PHE A 105 14.83 2.96 14.03
C PHE A 105 14.24 1.58 14.23
N SER A 106 13.00 1.51 14.69
CA SER A 106 12.24 0.28 14.84
C SER A 106 10.83 0.43 14.29
N TRP A 107 10.23 -0.68 13.90
CA TRP A 107 8.87 -0.71 13.37
C TRP A 107 8.23 -2.07 13.60
N ILE A 108 6.92 -2.14 13.37
CA ILE A 108 6.17 -3.38 13.45
C ILE A 108 5.62 -3.71 12.05
N ARG A 109 5.84 -4.94 11.59
CA ARG A 109 5.25 -5.43 10.34
C ARG A 109 3.74 -5.59 10.47
N ARG A 110 3.07 -5.64 9.32
CA ARG A 110 1.63 -5.89 9.25
C ARG A 110 1.36 -7.07 8.32
N ALA A 111 0.49 -7.99 8.77
CA ALA A 111 0.01 -9.06 7.91
C ALA A 111 -1.16 -8.62 7.03
N ARG A 112 -1.27 -9.23 5.86
CA ARG A 112 -2.40 -9.05 4.94
C ARG A 112 -3.55 -10.01 5.23
N LEU A 113 -3.26 -11.17 5.84
CA LEU A 113 -4.21 -12.20 6.25
C LEU A 113 -4.03 -12.46 7.74
N ASP A 114 -5.12 -12.81 8.39
CA ASP A 114 -5.21 -13.28 9.79
C ASP A 114 -4.54 -12.38 10.86
N GLY A 115 -4.17 -11.16 10.51
CA GLY A 115 -3.60 -10.19 11.46
C GLY A 115 -4.57 -9.71 12.54
N ALA A 116 -5.84 -10.13 12.48
CA ALA A 116 -6.86 -9.84 13.49
C ALA A 116 -7.18 -11.03 14.39
N SER A 117 -6.55 -12.20 14.18
CA SER A 117 -6.76 -13.37 15.05
C SER A 117 -5.99 -13.19 16.34
N TRP A 118 -6.71 -13.29 17.46
CA TRP A 118 -6.14 -13.27 18.82
C TRP A 118 -5.62 -14.64 19.25
N ASP A 119 -5.89 -15.68 18.46
CA ASP A 119 -5.52 -17.06 18.75
C ASP A 119 -4.10 -17.41 18.27
N LEU A 120 -3.48 -16.53 17.48
CA LEU A 120 -2.14 -16.75 16.95
C LEU A 120 -1.10 -16.06 17.82
N ALA A 121 -0.14 -16.82 18.31
CA ALA A 121 1.00 -16.30 19.07
C ALA A 121 1.91 -15.42 18.20
N GLU A 122 1.92 -15.63 16.89
CA GLU A 122 2.69 -14.85 15.93
C GLU A 122 1.87 -14.58 14.66
N ILE A 123 2.00 -13.35 14.13
CA ILE A 123 1.31 -12.93 12.91
C ILE A 123 2.00 -13.61 11.71
N PRO A 124 1.26 -14.34 10.84
CA PRO A 124 1.83 -15.03 9.71
C PRO A 124 2.61 -14.11 8.77
N LEU A 125 3.80 -14.52 8.38
CA LEU A 125 4.55 -13.91 7.29
C LEU A 125 4.06 -14.54 5.98
N LEU A 126 3.48 -13.73 5.10
CA LEU A 126 3.00 -14.18 3.79
C LEU A 126 4.08 -14.14 2.71
N GLU A 127 5.22 -13.62 3.04
CA GLU A 127 6.40 -13.56 2.18
C GLU A 127 7.36 -14.70 2.58
N THR A 128 8.20 -15.16 1.65
CA THR A 128 9.18 -16.23 1.91
C THR A 128 10.18 -15.82 2.99
N THR A 129 10.57 -14.56 2.99
CA THR A 129 11.51 -13.98 3.95
C THR A 129 11.05 -12.60 4.43
N GLU A 130 11.31 -12.29 5.68
CA GLU A 130 11.06 -10.95 6.21
C GLU A 130 12.17 -10.01 5.74
N ARG A 131 11.82 -9.05 4.88
CA ARG A 131 12.75 -8.04 4.35
C ARG A 131 12.08 -6.68 4.25
N TYR A 132 12.88 -5.64 4.43
CA TYR A 132 12.44 -4.25 4.37
C TYR A 132 13.39 -3.44 3.51
N GLN A 133 12.84 -2.49 2.76
CA GLN A 133 13.59 -1.46 2.09
C GLN A 133 13.55 -0.20 2.95
N VAL A 134 14.74 0.29 3.31
CA VAL A 134 14.95 1.52 4.07
C VAL A 134 15.52 2.58 3.16
N LYS A 135 14.98 3.78 3.19
CA LYS A 135 15.46 4.93 2.42
C LYS A 135 15.58 6.16 3.31
N ILE A 136 16.66 6.92 3.14
CA ILE A 136 16.86 8.23 3.76
C ILE A 136 16.81 9.30 2.68
N PHE A 137 16.01 10.32 2.93
CA PHE A 137 15.90 11.49 2.08
C PHE A 137 16.28 12.77 2.84
N SER A 138 16.98 13.67 2.16
CA SER A 138 17.08 15.08 2.52
C SER A 138 16.26 15.88 1.52
N SER A 139 15.18 16.51 1.98
CA SER A 139 14.18 17.12 1.10
C SER A 139 13.63 16.11 0.07
N ALA A 140 14.01 16.22 -1.20
CA ALA A 140 13.61 15.30 -2.27
C ALA A 140 14.76 14.39 -2.74
N GLN A 141 15.98 14.59 -2.24
CA GLN A 141 17.17 13.84 -2.63
C GLN A 141 17.27 12.55 -1.82
N LEU A 142 17.39 11.42 -2.51
CA LEU A 142 17.73 10.14 -1.90
C LEU A 142 19.21 10.15 -1.51
N LEU A 143 19.50 10.01 -0.21
CA LEU A 143 20.86 9.93 0.32
C LEU A 143 21.33 8.48 0.43
N ARG A 144 20.44 7.59 0.93
CA ARG A 144 20.76 6.19 1.19
C ARG A 144 19.56 5.29 0.92
N GLN A 145 19.85 4.08 0.42
CA GLN A 145 18.88 3.01 0.29
C GLN A 145 19.55 1.70 0.67
N GLU A 146 18.92 0.96 1.57
CA GLU A 146 19.39 -0.36 2.02
C GLU A 146 18.23 -1.34 2.17
N GLU A 147 18.55 -2.64 2.12
CA GLU A 147 17.63 -3.72 2.46
C GLU A 147 18.07 -4.37 3.77
N VAL A 148 17.12 -4.57 4.69
CA VAL A 148 17.35 -5.18 5.99
C VAL A 148 16.38 -6.32 6.24
N SER A 149 16.82 -7.33 6.98
CA SER A 149 16.05 -8.54 7.29
C SER A 149 15.37 -8.50 8.66
N GLN A 150 15.51 -7.40 9.37
CA GLN A 150 14.91 -7.23 10.70
C GLN A 150 14.05 -5.96 10.72
N ALA A 151 13.07 -5.92 11.61
CA ALA A 151 12.18 -4.76 11.78
C ALA A 151 12.85 -3.62 12.57
N GLN A 152 14.15 -3.45 12.37
CA GLN A 152 14.98 -2.41 12.96
C GLN A 152 16.14 -2.06 12.03
N TRP A 153 16.66 -0.84 12.15
CA TRP A 153 17.81 -0.38 11.39
C TRP A 153 18.55 0.73 12.15
N ARG A 154 19.89 0.68 12.14
CA ARG A 154 20.75 1.69 12.78
C ARG A 154 21.39 2.59 11.72
N TYR A 155 21.18 3.87 11.85
CA TYR A 155 21.84 4.90 11.05
C TYR A 155 22.95 5.52 11.87
N SER A 156 24.16 5.02 11.70
CA SER A 156 25.31 5.44 12.48
C SER A 156 25.79 6.85 12.14
N ALA A 157 26.54 7.48 13.04
CA ALA A 157 27.18 8.77 12.79
C ALA A 157 28.12 8.72 11.58
N ALA A 158 28.83 7.61 11.37
CA ALA A 158 29.69 7.40 10.22
C ALA A 158 28.89 7.36 8.91
N MET A 159 27.75 6.65 8.88
CA MET A 159 26.87 6.63 7.72
C MET A 159 26.31 8.03 7.40
N ARG A 160 25.86 8.77 8.43
CA ARG A 160 25.36 10.13 8.26
C ARG A 160 26.41 11.07 7.68
N SER A 161 27.64 10.97 8.20
CA SER A 161 28.75 11.76 7.71
C SER A 161 29.09 11.44 6.24
N ALA A 162 29.10 10.15 5.89
CA ALA A 162 29.34 9.70 4.51
C ALA A 162 28.24 10.14 3.55
N ASP A 163 26.99 10.18 3.99
CA ASP A 163 25.84 10.62 3.21
C ASP A 163 25.69 12.15 3.13
N GLY A 164 26.51 12.89 3.90
CA GLY A 164 26.34 14.35 4.04
C GLY A 164 24.99 14.71 4.66
N ALA A 165 24.47 13.85 5.53
CA ALA A 165 23.15 13.98 6.12
C ALA A 165 23.15 14.99 7.25
N HIS A 166 22.43 16.12 7.08
CA HIS A 166 22.28 17.16 8.10
C HIS A 166 20.86 17.73 8.09
N GLY A 167 20.46 18.26 9.25
CA GLY A 167 19.17 18.93 9.42
C GLY A 167 18.00 17.97 9.36
N LEU A 168 16.91 18.38 8.75
CA LEU A 168 15.68 17.60 8.68
C LEU A 168 15.78 16.52 7.59
N LEU A 169 15.66 15.28 8.00
CA LEU A 169 15.68 14.10 7.15
C LEU A 169 14.34 13.37 7.19
N GLU A 170 14.06 12.57 6.15
CA GLU A 170 12.89 11.68 6.09
C GLU A 170 13.36 10.25 5.89
N LEU A 171 13.07 9.40 6.89
CA LEU A 171 13.17 7.95 6.78
C LEU A 171 11.91 7.41 6.11
N GLN A 172 12.07 6.51 5.16
CA GLN A 172 10.98 5.77 4.53
C GLN A 172 11.25 4.27 4.64
N VAL A 173 10.29 3.50 5.15
CA VAL A 173 10.40 2.05 5.31
C VAL A 173 9.22 1.35 4.65
N ALA A 174 9.51 0.32 3.86
CA ALA A 174 8.50 -0.56 3.26
C ALA A 174 8.92 -2.02 3.42
N GLN A 175 7.97 -2.90 3.71
CA GLN A 175 8.20 -4.33 3.63
C GLN A 175 8.33 -4.75 2.16
N LEU A 176 9.25 -5.66 1.87
CA LEU A 176 9.49 -6.19 0.53
C LEU A 176 8.75 -7.51 0.32
N SER A 177 8.15 -7.66 -0.85
CA SER A 177 7.68 -8.92 -1.38
C SER A 177 8.53 -9.34 -2.57
N GLU A 178 8.93 -10.59 -2.61
CA GLU A 178 9.66 -11.15 -3.77
C GLU A 178 8.81 -11.11 -5.04
N SER A 179 7.50 -11.36 -4.88
CA SER A 179 6.58 -11.44 -6.02
C SER A 179 6.02 -10.08 -6.44
N PHE A 180 5.84 -9.14 -5.51
CA PHE A 180 5.08 -7.89 -5.75
C PHE A 180 5.92 -6.62 -5.56
N GLY A 181 7.20 -6.78 -5.17
CA GLY A 181 8.10 -5.66 -4.90
C GLY A 181 7.78 -4.93 -3.59
N PRO A 182 8.28 -3.69 -3.42
CA PRO A 182 8.08 -2.94 -2.20
C PRO A 182 6.61 -2.61 -1.98
N GLY A 183 6.18 -2.76 -0.73
CA GLY A 183 4.89 -2.32 -0.25
C GLY A 183 4.78 -0.80 -0.17
N LEU A 184 3.82 -0.32 0.60
CA LEU A 184 3.70 1.11 0.87
C LEU A 184 4.74 1.55 1.88
N PHE A 185 5.37 2.70 1.61
CA PHE A 185 6.35 3.28 2.51
C PHE A 185 5.68 3.99 3.69
N ARG A 186 6.09 3.64 4.91
CA ARG A 186 5.87 4.46 6.10
C ARG A 186 6.99 5.48 6.21
N LYS A 187 6.63 6.70 6.58
CA LYS A 187 7.55 7.84 6.67
C LYS A 187 7.68 8.35 8.09
N LEU A 188 8.89 8.72 8.47
CA LEU A 188 9.22 9.37 9.73
C LEU A 188 10.21 10.51 9.45
N ARG A 189 9.94 11.70 9.97
CA ARG A 189 10.88 12.82 9.91
C ARG A 189 11.67 12.90 11.20
N PHE A 190 12.96 13.11 11.06
CA PHE A 190 13.89 13.25 12.19
C PHE A 190 14.96 14.28 11.86
N THR A 191 15.64 14.77 12.88
CA THR A 191 16.77 15.72 12.74
C THR A 191 18.08 14.97 13.00
N ALA A 192 19.04 15.08 12.04
CA ALA A 192 20.39 14.48 12.17
C ALA A 192 21.30 15.39 12.95
#